data_96409f4162b9e20e9a409f90cdf23704
#
_entry.id   96409f4162b9e20e9a409f90cdf23704
#
_cell.length_a   1.000
_cell.length_b   1.000
_cell.length_c   1.000
_cell.angle_alpha   90.00
_cell.angle_beta   90.00
_cell.angle_gamma   90.00
#
_symmetry.space_group_name_H-M   'P 1'
#
loop_
_entity.id
_entity.type
_entity.pdbx_description
1 polymer ?
#
loop_
_entity_poly.entity_id
_entity_poly.type
_entity_poly.pdbx_seq_one_letter_code
_entity_poly.pdbx_strand_id
1 'polypeptide(L)'
;GDRKAQDEMLHAAYESGVAILTTRTTAAHAMSYQITKKLGAAHGHACMLTLPHLWAHLAAQAEYQPMLTELSRILGGEKPMDGAILLKGLLAVLELDKIPMPDDATLDMLAASVNPERLGNHPEALTTAQLRAIYVQAFTPMTDTERAEAIAAWEQYGK
;
A
#
# COMPACT_ATOMS: atom_id res chain seq x y z
N GLY A 1 -18.53 1.93 -19.69
CA GLY A 1 -17.48 1.17 -19.00
C GLY A 1 -17.26 -0.17 -19.69
N ASP A 2 -16.05 -0.70 -19.61
CA ASP A 2 -15.71 -2.01 -20.15
C ASP A 2 -16.31 -3.11 -19.27
N ARG A 3 -17.29 -3.86 -19.79
CA ARG A 3 -17.96 -4.95 -19.07
C ARG A 3 -17.00 -6.08 -18.71
N LYS A 4 -16.07 -6.42 -19.62
CA LYS A 4 -15.09 -7.47 -19.38
C LYS A 4 -14.20 -7.11 -18.20
N ALA A 5 -13.67 -5.89 -18.17
CA ALA A 5 -12.85 -5.42 -17.05
C ALA A 5 -13.63 -5.39 -15.72
N GLN A 6 -14.94 -5.07 -15.75
CA GLN A 6 -15.79 -5.12 -14.57
C GLN A 6 -15.99 -6.54 -14.05
N ASP A 7 -16.22 -7.52 -14.96
CA ASP A 7 -16.38 -8.93 -14.58
C ASP A 7 -15.07 -9.50 -14.04
N GLU A 8 -13.92 -9.19 -14.65
CA GLU A 8 -12.59 -9.57 -14.17
C GLU A 8 -12.31 -9.00 -12.77
N MET A 9 -12.65 -7.72 -12.54
CA MET A 9 -12.48 -7.08 -11.23
C MET A 9 -13.37 -7.71 -10.16
N LEU A 10 -14.63 -8.05 -10.50
CA LEU A 10 -15.53 -8.74 -9.59
C LEU A 10 -15.00 -10.12 -9.23
N HIS A 11 -14.44 -10.85 -10.20
CA HIS A 11 -13.85 -12.17 -9.98
C HIS A 11 -12.60 -12.06 -9.07
N ALA A 12 -11.70 -11.11 -9.34
CA ALA A 12 -10.53 -10.86 -8.51
C ALA A 12 -10.91 -10.46 -7.06
N ALA A 13 -11.96 -9.67 -6.89
CA ALA A 13 -12.48 -9.31 -5.57
C ALA A 13 -13.02 -10.52 -4.81
N TYR A 14 -13.73 -11.43 -5.51
CA TYR A 14 -14.22 -12.68 -4.92
C TYR A 14 -13.06 -13.59 -4.50
N GLU A 15 -12.06 -13.82 -5.36
CA GLU A 15 -10.88 -14.63 -5.05
C GLU A 15 -10.08 -14.06 -3.86
N SER A 16 -9.93 -12.74 -3.80
CA SER A 16 -9.33 -12.06 -2.66
C SER A 16 -10.11 -12.32 -1.36
N GLY A 17 -11.44 -12.29 -1.42
CA GLY A 17 -12.32 -12.63 -0.31
C GLY A 17 -12.15 -14.09 0.16
N VAL A 18 -12.01 -15.03 -0.77
CA VAL A 18 -11.74 -16.45 -0.46
C VAL A 18 -10.36 -16.59 0.20
N ALA A 19 -9.33 -15.91 -0.29
CA ALA A 19 -7.99 -15.94 0.30
C ALA A 19 -7.99 -15.47 1.77
N ILE A 20 -8.76 -14.45 2.12
CA ILE A 20 -8.86 -13.92 3.49
C ILE A 20 -9.51 -14.93 4.47
N LEU A 21 -10.25 -15.93 4.00
CA LEU A 21 -10.79 -16.98 4.89
C LEU A 21 -9.69 -17.81 5.56
N THR A 22 -8.54 -17.96 4.93
CA THR A 22 -7.42 -18.77 5.42
C THR A 22 -6.16 -17.93 5.74
N THR A 23 -6.11 -16.69 5.28
CA THR A 23 -5.01 -15.76 5.53
C THR A 23 -5.47 -14.60 6.42
N ARG A 24 -4.56 -13.67 6.69
CA ARG A 24 -4.88 -12.46 7.46
C ARG A 24 -4.33 -11.23 6.75
N THR A 25 -4.97 -10.10 7.01
CA THR A 25 -4.47 -8.79 6.56
C THR A 25 -3.32 -8.33 7.45
N THR A 26 -2.42 -7.49 6.90
CA THR A 26 -1.21 -7.01 7.56
C THR A 26 -1.29 -5.52 7.93
N ALA A 27 -0.14 -4.87 8.13
CA ALA A 27 -0.04 -3.48 8.57
C ALA A 27 -0.81 -2.48 7.70
N ALA A 28 -0.80 -2.61 6.36
CA ALA A 28 -1.53 -1.69 5.49
C ALA A 28 -3.02 -1.61 5.83
N HIS A 29 -3.64 -2.76 6.10
CA HIS A 29 -5.03 -2.83 6.52
C HIS A 29 -5.22 -2.30 7.95
N ALA A 30 -4.32 -2.63 8.90
CA ALA A 30 -4.37 -2.12 10.26
C ALA A 30 -4.27 -0.59 10.32
N MET A 31 -3.43 0.01 9.47
CA MET A 31 -3.21 1.44 9.36
C MET A 31 -4.37 2.18 8.68
N SER A 32 -5.14 1.52 7.82
CA SER A 32 -6.20 2.15 7.01
C SER A 32 -7.40 2.65 7.80
N TYR A 33 -7.73 2.02 8.94
CA TYR A 33 -8.98 2.29 9.68
C TYR A 33 -9.14 3.75 10.09
N GLN A 34 -8.09 4.36 10.63
CA GLN A 34 -8.18 5.75 11.06
C GLN A 34 -8.05 6.74 9.90
N ILE A 35 -7.34 6.39 8.83
CA ILE A 35 -7.35 7.16 7.58
C ILE A 35 -8.79 7.26 7.07
N THR A 36 -9.49 6.12 6.95
CA THR A 36 -10.90 6.09 6.54
C THR A 36 -11.78 6.90 7.48
N LYS A 37 -11.65 6.70 8.80
CA LYS A 37 -12.53 7.32 9.80
C LYS A 37 -12.32 8.83 9.95
N LYS A 38 -11.07 9.29 9.88
CA LYS A 38 -10.69 10.67 10.18
C LYS A 38 -10.50 11.54 8.95
N LEU A 39 -9.98 10.95 7.87
CA LEU A 39 -9.68 11.69 6.65
C LEU A 39 -10.69 11.40 5.52
N GLY A 40 -11.65 10.49 5.74
CA GLY A 40 -12.73 10.22 4.79
C GLY A 40 -12.32 9.44 3.55
N ALA A 41 -11.09 8.94 3.46
CA ALA A 41 -10.66 8.12 2.32
C ALA A 41 -11.41 6.79 2.30
N ALA A 42 -11.77 6.31 1.12
CA ALA A 42 -12.34 4.97 0.96
C ALA A 42 -11.38 3.91 1.50
N HIS A 43 -11.90 2.83 2.11
CA HIS A 43 -11.07 1.85 2.82
C HIS A 43 -9.96 1.23 1.96
N GLY A 44 -10.27 0.81 0.72
CA GLY A 44 -9.27 0.27 -0.20
C GLY A 44 -8.20 1.30 -0.57
N HIS A 45 -8.59 2.56 -0.79
CA HIS A 45 -7.67 3.66 -1.01
C HIS A 45 -6.75 3.88 0.21
N ALA A 46 -7.31 3.91 1.41
CA ALA A 46 -6.54 4.05 2.65
C ALA A 46 -5.51 2.92 2.84
N CYS A 47 -5.83 1.68 2.46
CA CYS A 47 -4.88 0.56 2.45
C CYS A 47 -3.77 0.80 1.42
N MET A 48 -4.14 1.19 0.20
CA MET A 48 -3.18 1.40 -0.88
C MET A 48 -2.21 2.55 -0.62
N LEU A 49 -2.61 3.60 0.11
CA LEU A 49 -1.70 4.71 0.46
C LEU A 49 -0.48 4.27 1.24
N THR A 50 -0.64 3.35 2.18
CA THR A 50 0.47 2.90 3.04
C THR A 50 1.21 1.69 2.49
N LEU A 51 0.57 0.88 1.64
CA LEU A 51 1.12 -0.37 1.13
C LEU A 51 2.46 -0.23 0.40
N PRO A 52 2.68 0.70 -0.54
CA PRO A 52 3.97 0.83 -1.22
C PRO A 52 5.11 1.23 -0.28
N HIS A 53 4.82 1.98 0.78
CA HIS A 53 5.82 2.40 1.77
C HIS A 53 6.17 1.28 2.74
N LEU A 54 5.19 0.48 3.18
CA LEU A 54 5.42 -0.75 3.92
C LEU A 54 6.21 -1.77 3.10
N TRP A 55 5.90 -1.89 1.81
CA TRP A 55 6.65 -2.73 0.89
C TRP A 55 8.11 -2.30 0.79
N ALA A 56 8.36 -1.01 0.54
CA ALA A 56 9.71 -0.46 0.45
C ALA A 56 10.50 -0.64 1.77
N HIS A 57 9.82 -0.48 2.92
CA HIS A 57 10.40 -0.70 4.23
C HIS A 57 10.88 -2.15 4.41
N LEU A 58 10.08 -3.14 4.03
CA LEU A 58 10.47 -4.55 4.06
C LEU A 58 11.53 -4.89 3.01
N ALA A 59 11.44 -4.33 1.80
CA ALA A 59 12.38 -4.59 0.71
C ALA A 59 13.81 -4.12 1.00
N ALA A 60 13.97 -3.16 1.91
CA ALA A 60 15.28 -2.72 2.41
C ALA A 60 15.97 -3.78 3.29
N GLN A 61 15.26 -4.80 3.76
CA GLN A 61 15.75 -5.84 4.66
C GLN A 61 15.97 -7.14 3.92
N ALA A 62 17.18 -7.70 4.00
CA ALA A 62 17.59 -8.90 3.25
C ALA A 62 16.67 -10.11 3.51
N GLU A 63 16.15 -10.23 4.72
CA GLU A 63 15.26 -11.31 5.15
C GLU A 63 13.98 -11.41 4.30
N TYR A 64 13.39 -10.26 3.91
CA TYR A 64 12.11 -10.22 3.19
C TYR A 64 12.26 -10.16 1.67
N GLN A 65 13.48 -9.92 1.16
CA GLN A 65 13.71 -9.78 -0.29
C GLN A 65 13.28 -10.98 -1.12
N PRO A 66 13.50 -12.26 -0.73
CA PRO A 66 13.03 -13.39 -1.52
C PRO A 66 11.50 -13.40 -1.70
N MET A 67 10.75 -13.20 -0.61
CA MET A 67 9.28 -13.12 -0.64
C MET A 67 8.80 -11.96 -1.51
N LEU A 68 9.39 -10.77 -1.33
CA LEU A 68 8.98 -9.57 -2.07
C LEU A 68 9.36 -9.66 -3.55
N THR A 69 10.42 -10.39 -3.91
CA THR A 69 10.76 -10.68 -5.30
C THR A 69 9.65 -11.49 -5.98
N GLU A 70 9.16 -12.56 -5.31
CA GLU A 70 8.05 -13.36 -5.85
C GLU A 70 6.77 -12.52 -5.97
N LEU A 71 6.44 -11.71 -4.96
CA LEU A 71 5.28 -10.82 -5.03
C LEU A 71 5.43 -9.74 -6.11
N SER A 72 6.64 -9.19 -6.30
CA SER A 72 6.92 -8.23 -7.37
C SER A 72 6.68 -8.86 -8.75
N ARG A 73 7.07 -10.14 -8.96
CA ARG A 73 6.83 -10.86 -10.21
C ARG A 73 5.36 -11.00 -10.55
N ILE A 74 4.51 -11.20 -9.56
CA ILE A 74 3.04 -11.23 -9.75
C ILE A 74 2.53 -9.90 -10.30
N LEU A 75 3.16 -8.78 -9.90
CA LEU A 75 2.83 -7.44 -10.38
C LEU A 75 3.54 -7.04 -11.68
N GLY A 76 4.42 -7.92 -12.22
CA GLY A 76 5.20 -7.68 -13.45
C GLY A 76 6.61 -7.15 -13.21
N GLY A 77 7.06 -6.99 -11.95
CA GLY A 77 8.42 -6.60 -11.60
C GLY A 77 9.39 -7.78 -11.52
N GLU A 78 10.65 -7.51 -11.26
CA GLU A 78 11.71 -8.53 -11.16
C GLU A 78 12.46 -8.49 -9.82
N LYS A 79 12.53 -7.31 -9.18
CA LYS A 79 13.30 -7.04 -7.96
C LYS A 79 12.37 -6.81 -6.76
N PRO A 80 12.85 -7.00 -5.52
CA PRO A 80 12.01 -6.82 -4.33
C PRO A 80 11.39 -5.42 -4.21
N MET A 81 12.04 -4.37 -4.73
CA MET A 81 11.55 -2.99 -4.67
C MET A 81 10.54 -2.65 -5.77
N ASP A 82 10.49 -3.42 -6.85
CA ASP A 82 9.65 -3.09 -8.01
C ASP A 82 8.16 -3.05 -7.65
N GLY A 83 7.72 -3.94 -6.75
CA GLY A 83 6.34 -3.92 -6.28
C GLY A 83 5.93 -2.59 -5.66
N ALA A 84 6.81 -1.95 -4.87
CA ALA A 84 6.53 -0.62 -4.30
C ALA A 84 6.38 0.45 -5.39
N ILE A 85 7.23 0.41 -6.41
CA ILE A 85 7.21 1.36 -7.55
C ILE A 85 5.93 1.16 -8.36
N LEU A 86 5.57 -0.09 -8.68
CA LEU A 86 4.36 -0.42 -9.43
C LEU A 86 3.09 0.00 -8.68
N LEU A 87 3.02 -0.22 -7.37
CA LEU A 87 1.88 0.21 -6.55
C LEU A 87 1.77 1.75 -6.47
N LYS A 88 2.89 2.48 -6.41
CA LYS A 88 2.90 3.94 -6.55
C LYS A 88 2.41 4.39 -7.92
N GLY A 89 2.84 3.70 -8.98
CA GLY A 89 2.38 3.95 -10.35
C GLY A 89 0.87 3.77 -10.49
N LEU A 90 0.32 2.69 -9.93
CA LEU A 90 -1.13 2.47 -9.91
C LEU A 90 -1.88 3.60 -9.19
N LEU A 91 -1.40 4.03 -8.01
CA LEU A 91 -1.98 5.17 -7.30
C LEU A 91 -1.96 6.44 -8.15
N ALA A 92 -0.84 6.70 -8.84
CA ALA A 92 -0.67 7.88 -9.68
C ALA A 92 -1.58 7.87 -10.93
N VAL A 93 -1.71 6.71 -11.60
CA VAL A 93 -2.61 6.54 -12.76
C VAL A 93 -4.08 6.71 -12.37
N LEU A 94 -4.46 6.24 -11.19
CA LEU A 94 -5.81 6.38 -10.65
C LEU A 94 -6.07 7.76 -10.00
N GLU A 95 -5.06 8.66 -9.96
CA GLU A 95 -5.11 9.95 -9.27
C GLU A 95 -5.46 9.85 -7.76
N LEU A 96 -5.08 8.74 -7.14
CA LEU A 96 -5.30 8.45 -5.72
C LEU A 96 -4.08 8.78 -4.83
N ASP A 97 -3.02 9.32 -5.42
CA ASP A 97 -1.77 9.74 -4.74
C ASP A 97 -1.85 11.12 -4.06
N LYS A 98 -2.98 11.82 -4.24
CA LYS A 98 -3.15 13.22 -3.80
C LYS A 98 -4.06 13.34 -2.58
N ILE A 99 -3.56 12.96 -1.42
CA ILE A 99 -4.24 13.26 -0.14
C ILE A 99 -3.45 14.35 0.59
N PRO A 100 -4.11 15.39 1.11
CA PRO A 100 -3.44 16.43 1.87
C PRO A 100 -2.67 15.85 3.08
N MET A 101 -1.47 16.36 3.32
CA MET A 101 -0.68 16.00 4.50
C MET A 101 -1.43 16.41 5.76
N PRO A 102 -1.72 15.49 6.69
CA PRO A 102 -2.27 15.82 7.98
C PRO A 102 -1.28 16.59 8.85
N ASP A 103 -1.76 17.30 9.86
CA ASP A 103 -0.91 17.91 10.86
C ASP A 103 -0.22 16.88 11.77
N ASP A 104 0.81 17.31 12.50
CA ASP A 104 1.60 16.44 13.37
C ASP A 104 0.76 15.73 14.43
N ALA A 105 -0.22 16.42 15.01
CA ALA A 105 -1.11 15.83 16.02
C ALA A 105 -1.97 14.70 15.43
N THR A 106 -2.44 14.88 14.20
CA THR A 106 -3.18 13.86 13.48
C THR A 106 -2.28 12.68 13.12
N LEU A 107 -1.05 12.91 12.65
CA LEU A 107 -0.07 11.86 12.36
C LEU A 107 0.28 11.03 13.59
N ASP A 108 0.49 11.69 14.74
CA ASP A 108 0.74 11.02 16.01
C ASP A 108 -0.46 10.18 16.46
N MET A 109 -1.66 10.71 16.33
CA MET A 109 -2.90 9.99 16.62
C MET A 109 -3.08 8.78 15.70
N LEU A 110 -2.85 8.93 14.40
CA LEU A 110 -2.93 7.81 13.45
C LEU A 110 -1.97 6.68 13.86
N ALA A 111 -0.71 7.01 14.16
CA ALA A 111 0.29 6.03 14.54
C ALA A 111 -0.02 5.33 15.88
N ALA A 112 -0.48 6.08 16.88
CA ALA A 112 -0.82 5.55 18.20
C ALA A 112 -2.10 4.69 18.21
N SER A 113 -2.98 4.89 17.22
CA SER A 113 -4.29 4.22 17.17
C SER A 113 -4.30 2.92 16.36
N VAL A 114 -3.18 2.51 15.78
CA VAL A 114 -3.10 1.24 15.02
C VAL A 114 -3.33 0.07 15.99
N ASN A 115 -4.31 -0.79 15.66
CA ASN A 115 -4.66 -1.93 16.48
C ASN A 115 -3.50 -2.95 16.55
N PRO A 116 -2.94 -3.25 17.76
CA PRO A 116 -1.77 -4.11 17.89
C PRO A 116 -2.02 -5.56 17.45
N GLU A 117 -3.22 -6.09 17.69
CA GLU A 117 -3.58 -7.46 17.32
C GLU A 117 -3.53 -7.64 15.78
N ARG A 118 -4.07 -6.66 15.05
CA ARG A 118 -4.07 -6.67 13.58
C ARG A 118 -2.68 -6.40 13.01
N LEU A 119 -1.92 -5.51 13.67
CA LEU A 119 -0.53 -5.22 13.32
C LEU A 119 0.36 -6.45 13.51
N GLY A 120 0.08 -7.29 14.50
CA GLY A 120 0.83 -8.52 14.80
C GLY A 120 0.83 -9.56 13.67
N ASN A 121 0.00 -9.39 12.62
CA ASN A 121 0.05 -10.23 11.42
C ASN A 121 1.08 -9.73 10.38
N HIS A 122 1.71 -8.57 10.61
CA HIS A 122 2.76 -8.06 9.72
C HIS A 122 4.07 -8.84 9.98
N PRO A 123 4.88 -9.13 8.93
CA PRO A 123 6.12 -9.90 9.10
C PRO A 123 7.10 -9.31 10.12
N GLU A 124 7.14 -7.99 10.20
CA GLU A 124 7.98 -7.24 11.15
C GLU A 124 7.14 -6.59 12.25
N ALA A 125 7.64 -6.60 13.47
CA ALA A 125 7.05 -5.85 14.58
C ALA A 125 7.36 -4.35 14.42
N LEU A 126 6.38 -3.58 13.96
CA LEU A 126 6.52 -2.14 13.74
C LEU A 126 6.26 -1.34 15.02
N THR A 127 7.18 -0.45 15.36
CA THR A 127 7.01 0.53 16.44
C THR A 127 6.09 1.68 16.02
N THR A 128 5.52 2.39 16.99
CA THR A 128 4.71 3.60 16.73
C THR A 128 5.49 4.65 15.93
N ALA A 129 6.80 4.80 16.18
CA ALA A 129 7.65 5.72 15.43
C ALA A 129 7.80 5.31 13.96
N GLN A 130 7.97 4.02 13.67
CA GLN A 130 8.01 3.50 12.29
C GLN A 130 6.67 3.68 11.59
N LEU A 131 5.55 3.38 12.27
CA LEU A 131 4.21 3.62 11.74
C LEU A 131 4.00 5.10 11.39
N ARG A 132 4.42 6.02 12.26
CA ARG A 132 4.37 7.46 11.99
C ARG A 132 5.21 7.83 10.75
N ALA A 133 6.42 7.32 10.66
CA ALA A 133 7.29 7.58 9.49
C ALA A 133 6.65 7.08 8.18
N ILE A 134 6.01 5.91 8.20
CA ILE A 134 5.28 5.38 7.05
C ILE A 134 4.09 6.27 6.69
N TYR A 135 3.33 6.78 7.66
CA TYR A 135 2.25 7.74 7.39
C TYR A 135 2.79 9.04 6.77
N VAL A 136 3.88 9.59 7.30
CA VAL A 136 4.52 10.78 6.71
C VAL A 136 4.88 10.53 5.23
N GLN A 137 5.51 9.40 4.94
CA GLN A 137 5.84 9.03 3.56
C GLN A 137 4.60 8.87 2.68
N ALA A 138 3.55 8.22 3.20
CA ALA A 138 2.31 7.97 2.46
C ALA A 138 1.54 9.26 2.12
N PHE A 139 1.63 10.28 2.95
CA PHE A 139 0.99 11.58 2.73
C PHE A 139 1.92 12.61 2.07
N THR A 140 3.22 12.31 1.94
CA THR A 140 4.15 13.19 1.20
C THR A 140 3.88 13.03 -0.30
N PRO A 141 3.50 14.10 -1.02
CA PRO A 141 3.29 14.02 -2.45
C PRO A 141 4.57 13.58 -3.18
N MET A 142 4.42 12.72 -4.17
CA MET A 142 5.51 12.43 -5.10
C MET A 142 5.90 13.71 -5.86
N THR A 143 7.18 13.90 -6.11
CA THR A 143 7.65 14.90 -7.05
C THR A 143 7.14 14.57 -8.46
N ASP A 144 7.11 15.56 -9.36
CA ASP A 144 6.67 15.33 -10.75
C ASP A 144 7.54 14.25 -11.44
N THR A 145 8.83 14.20 -11.14
CA THR A 145 9.75 13.18 -11.66
C THR A 145 9.42 11.79 -11.13
N GLU A 146 9.30 11.63 -9.82
CA GLU A 146 8.94 10.35 -9.19
C GLU A 146 7.59 9.84 -9.69
N ARG A 147 6.62 10.74 -9.85
CA ARG A 147 5.29 10.40 -10.35
C ARG A 147 5.36 9.93 -11.80
N ALA A 148 6.09 10.62 -12.66
CA ALA A 148 6.26 10.24 -14.05
C ALA A 148 6.98 8.88 -14.20
N GLU A 149 8.03 8.65 -13.43
CA GLU A 149 8.75 7.37 -13.40
C GLU A 149 7.87 6.22 -12.91
N ALA A 150 7.08 6.43 -11.86
CA ALA A 150 6.16 5.42 -11.33
C ALA A 150 5.04 5.08 -12.34
N ILE A 151 4.47 6.07 -13.03
CA ILE A 151 3.49 5.87 -14.10
C ILE A 151 4.12 5.07 -15.24
N ALA A 152 5.30 5.45 -15.72
CA ALA A 152 5.99 4.76 -16.81
C ALA A 152 6.27 3.28 -16.46
N ALA A 153 6.69 3.00 -15.22
CA ALA A 153 6.88 1.63 -14.74
C ALA A 153 5.57 0.85 -14.74
N TRP A 154 4.47 1.43 -14.27
CA TRP A 154 3.15 0.80 -14.29
C TRP A 154 2.67 0.51 -15.71
N GLU A 155 2.80 1.45 -16.63
CA GLU A 155 2.39 1.28 -18.03
C GLU A 155 3.21 0.21 -18.77
N GLN A 156 4.48 0.05 -18.37
CA GLN A 156 5.36 -0.95 -18.97
C GLN A 156 5.12 -2.37 -18.43
N TYR A 157 4.91 -2.51 -17.14
CA TYR A 157 4.94 -3.81 -16.43
C TYR A 157 3.64 -4.18 -15.72
N GLY A 158 2.77 -3.24 -15.41
CA GLY A 158 1.53 -3.44 -14.65
C GLY A 158 0.33 -3.86 -15.51
N LYS A 159 0.54 -4.69 -16.53
CA LYS A 159 -0.51 -5.14 -17.47
C LYS A 159 -0.98 -6.54 -17.16
#